data_798d564448ffe3ce3e35cbadcba2383d
#
_entry.id   798d564448ffe3ce3e35cbadcba2383d
#
_cell.length_a   1.000
_cell.length_b   1.000
_cell.length_c   1.000
_cell.angle_alpha   90.00
_cell.angle_beta   90.00
_cell.angle_gamma   90.00
#
_symmetry.space_group_name_H-M   'P 1'
#
loop_
_entity.id
_entity.type
_entity.pdbx_description
1 polymer ?
#
loop_
_entity_poly.entity_id
_entity_poly.type
_entity_poly.pdbx_seq_one_letter_code
_entity_poly.pdbx_strand_id
1 'polypeptide(L)'
;MAVAAFVLGLCALIASLGAMVAAIMSVRFARLSANAASRSAELAEIVERGRRYGWRIEARTSDKPRRFYTLRNVGTVNARDVSLTGDYKELAFVDGQSSVDVAAGQARLFSTMQPSDNQPGEIHISWTPDLPDSEPLTWTETPPSARQ
;
A
#
# COMPACT_ATOMS: atom_id res chain seq x y z
N MET A 1 -37.66 19.84 -59.43
CA MET A 1 -36.86 20.63 -58.46
C MET A 1 -37.19 20.29 -57.02
N ALA A 2 -38.42 20.06 -56.59
CA ALA A 2 -38.81 19.80 -55.20
C ALA A 2 -38.23 18.50 -54.61
N VAL A 3 -38.12 17.42 -55.38
CA VAL A 3 -37.60 16.12 -54.92
C VAL A 3 -36.12 16.17 -54.56
N ALA A 4 -35.31 16.90 -55.32
CA ALA A 4 -33.88 17.05 -55.03
C ALA A 4 -33.62 17.83 -53.74
N ALA A 5 -34.40 18.83 -53.45
CA ALA A 5 -34.31 19.59 -52.19
C ALA A 5 -34.71 18.77 -50.97
N PHE A 6 -35.71 17.87 -51.10
CA PHE A 6 -36.15 16.98 -50.05
C PHE A 6 -35.10 15.93 -49.71
N VAL A 7 -34.47 15.32 -50.75
CA VAL A 7 -33.40 14.34 -50.55
C VAL A 7 -32.18 14.95 -49.86
N LEU A 8 -31.75 16.15 -50.27
CA LEU A 8 -30.65 16.87 -49.63
C LEU A 8 -30.96 17.21 -48.17
N GLY A 9 -32.19 17.63 -47.85
CA GLY A 9 -32.62 17.91 -46.49
C GLY A 9 -32.60 16.67 -45.60
N LEU A 10 -33.01 15.50 -46.12
CA LEU A 10 -32.99 14.25 -45.39
C LEU A 10 -31.56 13.76 -45.10
N CYS A 11 -30.66 13.87 -46.10
CA CYS A 11 -29.23 13.53 -45.90
C CYS A 11 -28.56 14.43 -44.84
N ALA A 12 -28.87 15.74 -44.84
CA ALA A 12 -28.35 16.66 -43.84
C ALA A 12 -28.84 16.33 -42.42
N LEU A 13 -30.09 15.88 -42.29
CA LEU A 13 -30.70 15.51 -41.02
C LEU A 13 -30.07 14.22 -40.45
N ILE A 14 -29.81 13.21 -41.28
CA ILE A 14 -29.15 11.98 -40.93
C ILE A 14 -27.69 12.25 -40.51
N ALA A 15 -26.99 13.11 -41.25
CA ALA A 15 -25.60 13.49 -40.91
C ALA A 15 -25.52 14.22 -39.56
N SER A 16 -26.47 15.13 -39.29
CA SER A 16 -26.49 15.83 -37.98
C SER A 16 -26.81 14.93 -36.80
N LEU A 17 -27.71 13.98 -36.96
CA LEU A 17 -28.01 12.96 -35.95
C LEU A 17 -26.77 12.06 -35.67
N GLY A 18 -26.08 11.64 -36.72
CA GLY A 18 -24.84 10.85 -36.61
C GLY A 18 -23.74 11.60 -35.84
N ALA A 19 -23.54 12.87 -36.13
CA ALA A 19 -22.59 13.73 -35.45
C ALA A 19 -22.93 13.90 -33.96
N MET A 20 -24.20 14.05 -33.61
CA MET A 20 -24.66 14.19 -32.24
C MET A 20 -24.42 12.91 -31.44
N VAL A 21 -24.72 11.74 -32.00
CA VAL A 21 -24.46 10.45 -31.37
C VAL A 21 -22.94 10.23 -31.15
N ALA A 22 -22.12 10.54 -32.14
CA ALA A 22 -20.67 10.45 -32.05
C ALA A 22 -20.11 11.39 -30.96
N ALA A 23 -20.63 12.61 -30.83
CA ALA A 23 -20.24 13.53 -29.78
C ALA A 23 -20.59 13.01 -28.36
N ILE A 24 -21.78 12.45 -28.19
CA ILE A 24 -22.18 11.86 -26.89
C ILE A 24 -21.32 10.66 -26.54
N MET A 25 -21.03 9.80 -27.50
CA MET A 25 -20.15 8.63 -27.31
C MET A 25 -18.71 9.06 -26.93
N SER A 26 -18.16 10.06 -27.62
CA SER A 26 -16.82 10.56 -27.35
C SER A 26 -16.67 11.14 -25.93
N VAL A 27 -17.68 11.89 -25.45
CA VAL A 27 -17.71 12.40 -24.07
C VAL A 27 -17.77 11.26 -23.04
N ARG A 28 -18.58 10.22 -23.30
CA ARG A 28 -18.64 9.04 -22.40
C ARG A 28 -17.31 8.29 -22.37
N PHE A 29 -16.69 8.05 -23.51
CA PHE A 29 -15.38 7.41 -23.59
C PHE A 29 -14.30 8.23 -22.90
N ALA A 30 -14.30 9.56 -23.08
CA ALA A 30 -13.36 10.45 -22.39
C ALA A 30 -13.50 10.39 -20.86
N ARG A 31 -14.72 10.33 -20.34
CA ARG A 31 -14.97 10.18 -18.90
C ARG A 31 -14.51 8.81 -18.37
N LEU A 32 -14.80 7.73 -19.10
CA LEU A 32 -14.37 6.39 -18.73
C LEU A 32 -12.83 6.27 -18.72
N SER A 33 -12.15 6.82 -19.72
CA SER A 33 -10.70 6.81 -19.79
C SER A 33 -10.06 7.67 -18.71
N ALA A 34 -10.64 8.83 -18.38
CA ALA A 34 -10.19 9.68 -17.29
C ALA A 34 -10.32 8.96 -15.92
N ASN A 35 -11.45 8.29 -15.67
CA ASN A 35 -11.64 7.51 -14.45
C ASN A 35 -10.70 6.28 -14.37
N ALA A 36 -10.41 5.64 -15.49
CA ALA A 36 -9.44 4.54 -15.54
C ALA A 36 -8.01 5.05 -15.28
N ALA A 37 -7.64 6.20 -15.84
CA ALA A 37 -6.33 6.81 -15.62
C ALA A 37 -6.13 7.23 -14.16
N SER A 38 -7.15 7.82 -13.51
CA SER A 38 -7.05 8.20 -12.10
C SER A 38 -6.90 6.99 -11.17
N ARG A 39 -7.64 5.90 -11.42
CA ARG A 39 -7.48 4.65 -10.66
C ARG A 39 -6.10 4.02 -10.87
N SER A 40 -5.58 4.06 -12.10
CA SER A 40 -4.24 3.55 -12.39
C SER A 40 -3.16 4.36 -11.69
N ALA A 41 -3.31 5.68 -11.62
CA ALA A 41 -2.38 6.55 -10.89
C ALA A 41 -2.41 6.29 -9.38
N GLU A 42 -3.61 6.12 -8.80
CA GLU A 42 -3.78 5.77 -7.38
C GLU A 42 -3.14 4.42 -7.04
N LEU A 43 -3.39 3.39 -7.86
CA LEU A 43 -2.76 2.08 -7.69
C LEU A 43 -1.23 2.14 -7.83
N ALA A 44 -0.72 2.92 -8.79
CA ALA A 44 0.72 3.11 -8.96
C ALA A 44 1.35 3.79 -7.73
N GLU A 45 0.68 4.76 -7.14
CA GLU A 45 1.14 5.42 -5.90
C GLU A 45 1.17 4.45 -4.71
N ILE A 46 0.13 3.63 -4.53
CA ILE A 46 0.07 2.62 -3.46
C ILE A 46 1.20 1.59 -3.63
N VAL A 47 1.43 1.09 -4.84
CA VAL A 47 2.51 0.15 -5.14
C VAL A 47 3.88 0.77 -4.88
N GLU A 48 4.09 2.01 -5.33
CA GLU A 48 5.36 2.72 -5.12
C GLU A 48 5.60 3.00 -3.63
N ARG A 49 4.56 3.37 -2.87
CA ARG A 49 4.66 3.54 -1.42
C ARG A 49 5.01 2.23 -0.71
N GLY A 50 4.38 1.12 -1.08
CA GLY A 50 4.71 -0.20 -0.56
C GLY A 50 6.13 -0.64 -0.91
N ARG A 51 6.64 -0.27 -2.09
CA ARG A 51 8.01 -0.51 -2.50
C ARG A 51 9.03 0.32 -1.72
N ARG A 52 8.70 1.57 -1.38
CA ARG A 52 9.59 2.46 -0.61
C ARG A 52 9.65 2.10 0.86
N TYR A 53 8.54 1.72 1.47
CA TYR A 53 8.36 1.64 2.92
C TYR A 53 7.88 0.26 3.39
N GLY A 54 8.31 -0.79 2.75
CA GLY A 54 7.89 -2.15 3.10
C GLY A 54 8.60 -2.72 4.32
N TRP A 55 7.83 -3.42 5.17
CA TRP A 55 8.35 -4.20 6.28
C TRP A 55 7.99 -5.68 6.10
N ARG A 56 8.80 -6.55 6.68
CA ARG A 56 8.53 -8.00 6.75
C ARG A 56 8.94 -8.53 8.09
N ILE A 57 8.04 -9.27 8.72
CA ILE A 57 8.31 -10.01 9.96
C ILE A 57 8.52 -11.48 9.60
N GLU A 58 9.64 -12.03 9.99
CA GLU A 58 10.00 -13.44 9.77
C GLU A 58 10.14 -14.14 11.13
N ALA A 59 9.44 -15.27 11.30
CA ALA A 59 9.59 -16.07 12.52
C ALA A 59 10.97 -16.74 12.57
N ARG A 60 11.60 -16.67 13.72
CA ARG A 60 12.79 -17.45 14.06
C ARG A 60 12.45 -18.55 15.07
N THR A 61 13.47 -19.16 15.62
CA THR A 61 13.35 -20.23 16.62
C THR A 61 12.55 -19.74 17.84
N SER A 62 11.70 -20.60 18.38
CA SER A 62 10.90 -20.33 19.57
C SER A 62 11.51 -21.06 20.76
N ASP A 63 12.06 -20.31 21.72
CA ASP A 63 12.34 -20.84 23.06
C ASP A 63 11.19 -20.40 23.96
N LYS A 64 10.27 -21.33 24.26
CA LYS A 64 9.13 -21.03 25.15
C LYS A 64 9.65 -20.51 26.52
N PRO A 65 9.13 -19.39 27.04
CA PRO A 65 7.93 -18.63 26.63
C PRO A 65 8.17 -17.48 25.65
N ARG A 66 9.41 -17.17 25.29
CA ARG A 66 9.76 -16.08 24.37
C ARG A 66 9.80 -16.57 22.94
N ARG A 67 9.27 -15.75 22.02
CA ARG A 67 9.37 -15.95 20.57
C ARG A 67 10.28 -14.89 19.99
N PHE A 68 11.13 -15.30 19.07
CA PHE A 68 12.05 -14.41 18.37
C PHE A 68 11.60 -14.22 16.93
N TYR A 69 11.64 -12.98 16.50
CA TYR A 69 11.31 -12.58 15.16
C TYR A 69 12.38 -11.67 14.58
N THR A 70 12.49 -11.67 13.28
CA THR A 70 13.34 -10.73 12.55
C THR A 70 12.44 -9.73 11.86
N LEU A 71 12.61 -8.44 12.16
CA LEU A 71 12.02 -7.31 11.43
C LEU A 71 12.99 -6.92 10.33
N ARG A 72 12.57 -7.02 9.08
CA ARG A 72 13.36 -6.64 7.91
C ARG A 72 12.72 -5.44 7.21
N ASN A 73 13.52 -4.41 6.94
CA ASN A 73 13.14 -3.34 6.04
C ASN A 73 13.30 -3.84 4.60
N VAL A 74 12.20 -4.20 3.93
CA VAL A 74 12.18 -4.63 2.52
C VAL A 74 11.97 -3.45 1.56
N GLY A 75 11.78 -2.25 2.10
CA GLY A 75 11.71 -1.01 1.34
C GLY A 75 13.07 -0.55 0.84
N THR A 76 13.07 0.52 0.07
CA THR A 76 14.28 1.14 -0.52
C THR A 76 14.79 2.34 0.29
N VAL A 77 14.03 2.79 1.29
CA VAL A 77 14.37 3.96 2.13
C VAL A 77 14.81 3.47 3.50
N ASN A 78 15.87 4.08 4.05
CA ASN A 78 16.29 3.84 5.42
C ASN A 78 15.21 4.35 6.39
N ALA A 79 15.08 3.66 7.52
CA ALA A 79 14.14 4.03 8.57
C ALA A 79 14.91 4.40 9.84
N ARG A 80 14.56 5.54 10.42
CA ARG A 80 15.07 6.02 11.72
C ARG A 80 14.01 5.84 12.80
N ASP A 81 14.47 5.73 14.04
CA ASP A 81 13.61 5.65 15.22
C ASP A 81 12.52 4.58 15.12
N VAL A 82 12.88 3.41 14.54
CA VAL A 82 11.94 2.30 14.41
C VAL A 82 11.60 1.79 15.79
N SER A 83 10.34 1.84 16.14
CA SER A 83 9.80 1.35 17.41
C SER A 83 8.68 0.34 17.18
N LEU A 84 8.51 -0.57 18.14
CA LEU A 84 7.51 -1.63 18.09
C LEU A 84 6.52 -1.45 19.24
N THR A 85 5.24 -1.51 18.92
CA THR A 85 4.15 -1.56 19.90
C THR A 85 3.16 -2.65 19.50
N GLY A 86 2.35 -3.14 20.43
CA GLY A 86 1.37 -4.20 20.11
C GLY A 86 0.81 -4.88 21.35
N ASP A 87 -0.08 -5.85 21.12
CA ASP A 87 -0.81 -6.57 22.16
C ASP A 87 0.02 -7.72 22.79
N TYR A 88 1.30 -7.48 23.07
CA TYR A 88 2.20 -8.45 23.69
C TYR A 88 2.62 -7.99 25.09
N LYS A 89 2.79 -8.93 26.03
CA LYS A 89 3.27 -8.61 27.39
C LYS A 89 4.64 -7.96 27.38
N GLU A 90 5.52 -8.44 26.52
CA GLU A 90 6.83 -7.90 26.27
C GLU A 90 7.05 -7.86 24.78
N LEU A 91 7.40 -6.71 24.25
CA LEU A 91 7.77 -6.50 22.86
C LEU A 91 8.99 -5.58 22.86
N ALA A 92 10.15 -6.12 22.56
CA ALA A 92 11.39 -5.35 22.60
C ALA A 92 12.43 -5.88 21.60
N PHE A 93 13.27 -4.99 21.11
CA PHE A 93 14.48 -5.38 20.40
C PHE A 93 15.42 -6.12 21.33
N VAL A 94 16.15 -7.12 20.81
CA VAL A 94 17.01 -8.00 21.62
C VAL A 94 18.19 -7.24 22.23
N ASP A 95 18.61 -6.14 21.63
CA ASP A 95 19.63 -5.23 22.16
C ASP A 95 19.15 -4.34 23.32
N GLY A 96 17.86 -4.44 23.70
CA GLY A 96 17.26 -3.68 24.80
C GLY A 96 16.91 -2.23 24.45
N GLN A 97 17.07 -1.83 23.20
CA GLN A 97 16.73 -0.48 22.75
C GLN A 97 15.22 -0.33 22.54
N SER A 98 14.66 0.83 22.88
CA SER A 98 13.25 1.15 22.63
C SER A 98 13.00 1.53 21.19
N SER A 99 13.99 2.07 20.50
CA SER A 99 13.97 2.37 19.07
C SER A 99 15.34 2.09 18.44
N VAL A 100 15.35 1.75 17.15
CA VAL A 100 16.56 1.40 16.40
C VAL A 100 16.49 1.96 14.98
N ASP A 101 17.61 2.25 14.38
CA ASP A 101 17.69 2.58 12.96
C ASP A 101 17.84 1.30 12.14
N VAL A 102 17.08 1.21 11.05
CA VAL A 102 17.08 0.04 10.16
C VAL A 102 17.24 0.53 8.72
N ALA A 103 18.43 0.33 8.16
CA ALA A 103 18.66 0.68 6.77
C ALA A 103 17.86 -0.22 5.81
N ALA A 104 17.70 0.24 4.58
CA ALA A 104 17.08 -0.54 3.51
C ALA A 104 17.77 -1.90 3.35
N GLY A 105 17.01 -2.97 3.30
CA GLY A 105 17.49 -4.36 3.22
C GLY A 105 18.01 -4.94 4.54
N GLN A 106 18.24 -4.14 5.58
CA GLN A 106 18.70 -4.62 6.88
C GLN A 106 17.57 -5.25 7.69
N ALA A 107 17.97 -6.03 8.69
CA ALA A 107 17.07 -6.70 9.62
C ALA A 107 17.51 -6.51 11.06
N ARG A 108 16.54 -6.45 11.97
CA ARG A 108 16.74 -6.40 13.42
C ARG A 108 15.99 -7.52 14.10
N LEU A 109 16.59 -8.06 15.15
CA LEU A 109 16.00 -9.11 15.94
C LEU A 109 15.20 -8.52 17.09
N PHE A 110 13.97 -9.00 17.28
CA PHE A 110 13.14 -8.63 18.40
C PHE A 110 12.51 -9.88 19.03
N SER A 111 12.08 -9.77 20.27
CA SER A 111 11.41 -10.82 21.00
C SER A 111 10.04 -10.38 21.47
N THR A 112 9.13 -11.33 21.55
CA THR A 112 7.80 -11.15 22.11
C THR A 112 7.53 -12.18 23.18
N MET A 113 6.79 -11.80 24.22
CA MET A 113 6.16 -12.74 25.13
C MET A 113 4.67 -12.76 24.87
N GLN A 114 4.13 -13.93 24.54
CA GLN A 114 2.74 -14.08 24.15
C GLN A 114 1.78 -13.65 25.27
N PRO A 115 0.67 -12.96 24.95
CA PRO A 115 -0.44 -12.86 25.86
C PRO A 115 -1.03 -14.25 26.14
N SER A 116 -1.71 -14.39 27.28
CA SER A 116 -2.21 -15.69 27.78
C SER A 116 -3.19 -16.42 26.84
N ASP A 117 -3.72 -15.76 25.83
CA ASP A 117 -4.89 -16.22 25.04
C ASP A 117 -4.56 -16.89 23.71
N ASN A 118 -3.33 -17.28 23.44
CA ASN A 118 -2.93 -18.00 22.21
C ASN A 118 -3.30 -17.33 20.86
N GLN A 119 -3.90 -16.14 20.86
CA GLN A 119 -4.16 -15.41 19.62
C GLN A 119 -2.91 -14.66 19.17
N PRO A 120 -2.58 -14.68 17.88
CA PRO A 120 -1.54 -13.84 17.34
C PRO A 120 -1.96 -12.37 17.48
N GLY A 121 -1.24 -11.61 18.29
CA GLY A 121 -1.46 -10.17 18.43
C GLY A 121 -0.97 -9.41 17.20
N GLU A 122 -1.43 -8.17 17.04
CA GLU A 122 -0.91 -7.26 16.02
C GLU A 122 0.34 -6.55 16.53
N ILE A 123 1.28 -6.31 15.63
CA ILE A 123 2.47 -5.50 15.88
C ILE A 123 2.37 -4.24 15.03
N HIS A 124 2.46 -3.11 15.68
CA HIS A 124 2.54 -1.80 15.06
C HIS A 124 4.00 -1.37 15.02
N ILE A 125 4.49 -1.11 13.83
CA ILE A 125 5.84 -0.63 13.55
C ILE A 125 5.73 0.85 13.25
N SER A 126 6.33 1.70 14.07
CA SER A 126 6.39 3.15 13.83
C SER A 126 7.83 3.55 13.51
N TRP A 127 8.01 4.39 12.51
CA TRP A 127 9.35 4.85 12.09
C TRP A 127 9.28 6.19 11.37
N THR A 128 10.40 6.86 11.26
CA THR A 128 10.57 8.05 10.42
C THR A 128 11.45 7.70 9.22
N PRO A 129 11.00 7.91 7.97
CA PRO A 129 11.85 7.73 6.79
C PRO A 129 13.08 8.65 6.86
N ASP A 130 14.25 8.16 6.46
CA ASP A 130 15.46 8.96 6.40
C ASP A 130 15.50 9.84 5.15
N LEU A 131 14.54 10.77 5.08
CA LEU A 131 14.36 11.76 4.01
C LEU A 131 14.12 13.13 4.64
N PRO A 132 14.48 14.23 3.96
CA PRO A 132 14.15 15.58 4.42
C PRO A 132 12.64 15.74 4.64
N ASP A 133 12.25 16.42 5.70
CA ASP A 133 10.87 16.78 6.04
C ASP A 133 9.88 15.59 6.11
N SER A 134 10.39 14.40 6.47
CA SER A 134 9.57 13.20 6.58
C SER A 134 8.79 13.18 7.89
N GLU A 135 7.51 12.84 7.79
CA GLU A 135 6.65 12.56 8.94
C GLU A 135 6.78 11.10 9.39
N PRO A 136 6.52 10.81 10.68
CA PRO A 136 6.45 9.45 11.18
C PRO A 136 5.38 8.63 10.47
N LEU A 137 5.70 7.41 10.12
CA LEU A 137 4.80 6.45 9.48
C LEU A 137 4.52 5.27 10.42
N THR A 138 3.39 4.60 10.22
CA THR A 138 3.03 3.40 10.97
C THR A 138 2.60 2.29 10.03
N TRP A 139 3.04 1.08 10.33
CA TRP A 139 2.66 -0.15 9.64
C TRP A 139 2.15 -1.16 10.65
N THR A 140 1.08 -1.88 10.32
CA THR A 140 0.53 -2.94 11.17
C THR A 140 0.68 -4.28 10.48
N GLU A 141 1.19 -5.26 11.19
CA GLU A 141 1.36 -6.61 10.67
C GLU A 141 1.08 -7.65 11.77
N THR A 142 0.46 -8.75 11.38
CA THR A 142 0.31 -9.92 12.24
C THR A 142 1.50 -10.85 12.00
N PRO A 143 2.35 -11.11 13.00
CA PRO A 143 3.50 -11.97 12.82
C PRO A 143 3.08 -13.40 12.46
N PRO A 144 3.84 -14.06 11.59
CA PRO A 144 3.56 -15.44 11.23
C PRO A 144 3.61 -16.33 12.47
N SER A 145 2.70 -17.30 12.55
CA SER A 145 2.73 -18.30 13.63
C SER A 145 4.08 -19.02 13.60
N ALA A 146 4.80 -19.00 14.72
CA ALA A 146 6.05 -19.73 14.83
C ALA A 146 5.77 -21.22 14.58
N ARG A 147 6.42 -21.82 13.58
CA ARG A 147 6.37 -23.26 13.37
C ARG A 147 6.97 -23.93 14.60
N GLN A 148 6.17 -24.81 15.18
CA GLN A 148 6.61 -25.71 16.27
C GLN A 148 7.62 -26.71 15.76
#